data_ff317c193c3ae61812690a3d4c68f4f3
#
_entry.id   ff317c193c3ae61812690a3d4c68f4f3
#
_cell.length_a   1.000
_cell.length_b   1.000
_cell.length_c   1.000
_cell.angle_alpha   90.00
_cell.angle_beta   90.00
_cell.angle_gamma   90.00
#
_symmetry.space_group_name_H-M   'P 1'
#
loop_
_entity.id
_entity.type
_entity.pdbx_description
1 polymer ?
#
loop_
_entity_poly.entity_id
_entity_poly.type
_entity_poly.pdbx_seq_one_letter_code
_entity_poly.pdbx_strand_id
1 'polypeptide(L)'
;MSAFTQAELRYLGESRLARLATVGKDGTPHVTPVGFSHNPDDDSIDIGGFELEQTKKYRDVQRTGRAAVVIDDNPSVDPWRVRGIEIRGPAEALARPQPRIRIHAERIIAWGIEGESSRRHARSVQR
;
A
#
# COMPACT_ATOMS: atom_id res chain seq x y z
N MET A 1 0.52 -2.88 -18.85
CA MET A 1 1.01 -4.00 -18.04
C MET A 1 1.26 -3.56 -16.60
N SER A 2 0.77 -4.31 -15.64
CA SER A 2 0.87 -3.93 -14.24
C SER A 2 2.25 -4.28 -13.65
N ALA A 3 2.71 -3.47 -12.69
CA ALA A 3 3.88 -3.79 -11.89
C ALA A 3 3.62 -4.97 -10.95
N PHE A 4 2.34 -5.27 -10.70
CA PHE A 4 1.93 -6.36 -9.80
C PHE A 4 1.69 -7.64 -10.60
N THR A 5 1.99 -8.78 -9.99
CA THR A 5 1.64 -10.07 -10.59
C THR A 5 0.13 -10.28 -10.50
N GLN A 6 -0.39 -11.23 -11.28
CA GLN A 6 -1.81 -11.55 -11.21
C GLN A 6 -2.23 -12.05 -9.82
N ALA A 7 -1.37 -12.85 -9.18
CA ALA A 7 -1.64 -13.32 -7.83
C ALA A 7 -1.69 -12.17 -6.84
N GLU A 8 -0.78 -11.21 -6.98
CA GLU A 8 -0.78 -9.99 -6.14
C GLU A 8 -2.05 -9.18 -6.36
N LEU A 9 -2.47 -9.00 -7.61
CA LEU A 9 -3.69 -8.25 -7.90
C LEU A 9 -4.92 -8.93 -7.30
N ARG A 10 -4.98 -10.27 -7.34
CA ARG A 10 -6.05 -11.00 -6.68
C ARG A 10 -6.04 -10.79 -5.18
N TYR A 11 -4.86 -10.85 -4.58
CA TYR A 11 -4.71 -10.64 -3.15
C TYR A 11 -5.17 -9.24 -2.74
N LEU A 12 -4.75 -8.22 -3.49
CA LEU A 12 -5.17 -6.84 -3.25
C LEU A 12 -6.69 -6.69 -3.37
N GLY A 13 -7.29 -7.35 -4.37
CA GLY A 13 -8.73 -7.27 -4.60
C GLY A 13 -9.57 -7.98 -3.54
N GLU A 14 -9.00 -8.96 -2.85
CA GLU A 14 -9.66 -9.69 -1.78
C GLU A 14 -9.50 -9.00 -0.42
N SER A 15 -8.63 -8.02 -0.34
CA SER A 15 -8.30 -7.34 0.91
C SER A 15 -9.01 -5.99 0.98
N ARG A 16 -9.33 -5.53 2.17
CA ARG A 16 -10.07 -4.28 2.37
C ARG A 16 -9.28 -3.23 3.14
N LEU A 17 -8.43 -3.68 4.03
CA LEU A 17 -7.68 -2.78 4.90
C LEU A 17 -6.19 -2.91 4.63
N ALA A 18 -5.54 -1.78 4.67
CA ALA A 18 -4.09 -1.67 4.60
C ALA A 18 -3.64 -0.85 5.79
N ARG A 19 -2.35 -0.86 6.05
CA ARG A 19 -1.74 0.03 7.01
C ARG A 19 -0.82 0.95 6.26
N LEU A 20 -1.12 2.24 6.36
CA LEU A 20 -0.40 3.29 5.65
C LEU A 20 0.63 3.91 6.58
N ALA A 21 1.87 3.98 6.12
CA ALA A 21 2.95 4.64 6.84
C ALA A 21 3.33 5.93 6.15
N THR A 22 3.40 7.00 6.92
CA THR A 22 3.84 8.31 6.47
C THR A 22 4.83 8.87 7.48
N VAL A 23 5.52 9.95 7.14
CA VAL A 23 6.53 10.56 8.02
C VAL A 23 6.13 11.99 8.33
N GLY A 24 6.06 12.29 9.62
CA GLY A 24 5.71 13.62 10.11
C GLY A 24 6.84 14.63 9.98
N LYS A 25 6.53 15.89 10.30
CA LYS A 25 7.47 17.01 10.20
C LYS A 25 8.76 16.78 10.97
N ASP A 26 8.67 16.15 12.11
CA ASP A 26 9.80 15.91 13.00
C ASP A 26 10.53 14.60 12.70
N GLY A 27 10.15 13.93 11.61
CA GLY A 27 10.74 12.64 11.26
C GLY A 27 10.07 11.45 11.93
N THR A 28 9.06 11.68 12.77
CA THR A 28 8.35 10.57 13.43
C THR A 28 7.51 9.80 12.42
N PRO A 29 7.71 8.47 12.31
CA PRO A 29 6.85 7.68 11.44
C PRO A 29 5.47 7.50 12.05
N HIS A 30 4.46 7.56 11.20
CA HIS A 30 3.06 7.36 11.58
C HIS A 30 2.50 6.20 10.79
N VAL A 31 1.67 5.38 11.43
CA VAL A 31 1.01 4.27 10.77
C VAL A 31 -0.45 4.25 11.19
N THR A 32 -1.34 4.01 10.23
CA THR A 32 -2.77 4.00 10.49
C THR A 32 -3.46 3.02 9.53
N PRO A 33 -4.52 2.33 9.98
CA PRO A 33 -5.30 1.49 9.08
C PRO A 33 -6.12 2.37 8.13
N VAL A 34 -6.23 1.94 6.88
CA VAL A 34 -6.93 2.67 5.83
C VAL A 34 -7.64 1.70 4.91
N GLY A 35 -8.72 2.16 4.29
CA GLY A 35 -9.29 1.48 3.14
C GLY A 35 -8.49 1.81 1.90
N PHE A 36 -8.42 0.89 0.96
CA PHE A 36 -7.62 1.08 -0.25
C PHE A 36 -8.23 0.33 -1.43
N SER A 37 -7.77 0.68 -2.62
CA SER A 37 -8.06 -0.07 -3.83
C SER A 37 -6.89 0.05 -4.80
N HIS A 38 -6.75 -0.95 -5.66
CA HIS A 38 -5.83 -0.87 -6.79
C HIS A 38 -6.54 -0.15 -7.93
N ASN A 39 -5.91 0.89 -8.45
CA ASN A 39 -6.41 1.64 -9.60
C ASN A 39 -5.74 1.09 -10.86
N PRO A 40 -6.50 0.40 -11.74
CA PRO A 40 -5.87 -0.21 -12.91
C PRO A 40 -5.42 0.80 -13.97
N ASP A 41 -6.02 1.98 -14.01
CA ASP A 41 -5.65 2.99 -15.00
C ASP A 41 -4.26 3.56 -14.73
N ASP A 42 -3.95 3.81 -13.46
CA ASP A 42 -2.66 4.37 -13.05
C ASP A 42 -1.73 3.31 -12.47
N ASP A 43 -2.22 2.09 -12.30
CA ASP A 43 -1.47 1.01 -11.65
C ASP A 43 -0.97 1.45 -10.27
N SER A 44 -1.83 2.11 -9.52
CA SER A 44 -1.50 2.71 -8.24
C SER A 44 -2.35 2.11 -7.12
N ILE A 45 -1.93 2.36 -5.89
CA ILE A 45 -2.76 2.08 -4.72
C ILE A 45 -3.39 3.39 -4.28
N ASP A 46 -4.71 3.45 -4.35
CA ASP A 46 -5.46 4.64 -3.99
C ASP A 46 -6.11 4.46 -2.63
N ILE A 47 -5.98 5.46 -1.78
CA ILE A 47 -6.46 5.45 -0.41
C ILE A 47 -7.45 6.59 -0.24
N GLY A 48 -8.66 6.25 0.21
CA GLY A 48 -9.68 7.21 0.55
C GLY A 48 -9.84 7.32 2.06
N GLY A 49 -10.86 8.04 2.48
CA GLY A 49 -11.17 8.15 3.90
C GLY A 49 -12.07 9.35 4.19
N PHE A 50 -12.73 9.26 5.33
CA PHE A 50 -13.60 10.34 5.80
C PHE A 50 -12.76 11.59 6.10
N GLU A 51 -13.11 12.71 5.49
CA GLU A 51 -12.39 13.98 5.65
C GLU A 51 -10.87 13.83 5.48
N LEU A 52 -10.48 13.08 4.48
CA LEU A 52 -9.09 12.70 4.25
C LEU A 52 -8.14 13.89 4.23
N GLU A 53 -8.54 14.98 3.56
CA GLU A 53 -7.67 16.16 3.42
C GLU A 53 -7.39 16.88 4.73
N GLN A 54 -8.14 16.56 5.79
CA GLN A 54 -7.91 17.13 7.12
C GLN A 54 -7.04 16.26 7.99
N THR A 55 -6.63 15.09 7.47
CA THR A 55 -5.84 14.14 8.25
C THR A 55 -4.35 14.46 8.19
N LYS A 56 -3.64 13.99 9.21
CA LYS A 56 -2.19 14.13 9.26
C LYS A 56 -1.51 13.36 8.13
N LYS A 57 -2.00 12.17 7.80
CA LYS A 57 -1.41 11.36 6.71
C LYS A 57 -1.47 12.08 5.36
N TYR A 58 -2.56 12.79 5.10
CA TYR A 58 -2.69 13.57 3.87
C TYR A 58 -1.66 14.71 3.84
N ARG A 59 -1.53 15.43 4.96
CA ARG A 59 -0.54 16.51 5.06
C ARG A 59 0.89 15.99 4.98
N ASP A 60 1.16 14.84 5.59
CA ASP A 60 2.49 14.23 5.52
C ASP A 60 2.86 13.91 4.06
N VAL A 61 1.91 13.35 3.29
CA VAL A 61 2.15 13.05 1.87
C VAL A 61 2.34 14.32 1.06
N GLN A 62 1.55 15.37 1.35
CA GLN A 62 1.75 16.66 0.67
C GLN A 62 3.17 17.18 0.86
N ARG A 63 3.73 16.98 2.04
CA ARG A 63 5.07 17.49 2.37
C ARG A 63 6.18 16.60 1.85
N THR A 64 6.05 15.29 1.99
CA THR A 64 7.15 14.35 1.70
C THR A 64 7.09 13.79 0.28
N GLY A 65 5.90 13.65 -0.30
CA GLY A 65 5.73 13.00 -1.59
C GLY A 65 6.01 11.51 -1.58
N ARG A 66 6.04 10.88 -0.41
CA ARG A 66 6.35 9.46 -0.30
C ARG A 66 5.49 8.80 0.76
N ALA A 67 5.22 7.50 0.57
CA ALA A 67 4.49 6.69 1.54
C ALA A 67 4.77 5.22 1.33
N ALA A 68 4.41 4.42 2.31
CA ALA A 68 4.44 2.97 2.20
C ALA A 68 3.13 2.41 2.73
N VAL A 69 2.73 1.29 2.17
CA VAL A 69 1.50 0.62 2.58
C VAL A 69 1.76 -0.88 2.67
N VAL A 70 1.18 -1.53 3.66
CA VAL A 70 1.25 -2.98 3.80
C VAL A 70 -0.15 -3.54 3.91
N ILE A 71 -0.38 -4.63 3.19
CA ILE A 71 -1.59 -5.43 3.28
C ILE A 71 -1.14 -6.84 3.65
N ASP A 72 -1.67 -7.39 4.73
CA ASP A 72 -1.24 -8.70 5.21
C ASP A 72 -2.36 -9.41 5.93
N ASP A 73 -2.20 -10.72 6.08
CA ASP A 73 -3.07 -11.52 6.91
C ASP A 73 -2.36 -12.81 7.33
N ASN A 74 -2.96 -13.52 8.25
CA ASN A 74 -2.45 -14.78 8.77
C ASN A 74 -3.49 -15.87 8.49
N PRO A 75 -3.42 -16.53 7.33
CA PRO A 75 -4.45 -17.52 6.95
C PRO A 75 -4.40 -18.83 7.73
N SER A 76 -3.29 -19.12 8.44
CA SER A 76 -3.19 -20.35 9.21
C SER A 76 -2.30 -20.14 10.43
N VAL A 77 -2.71 -20.69 11.56
CA VAL A 77 -1.94 -20.64 12.81
C VAL A 77 -1.16 -21.92 13.03
N ASP A 78 -1.70 -23.06 12.61
CA ASP A 78 -1.05 -24.36 12.78
C ASP A 78 -1.26 -25.18 11.50
N PRO A 79 -0.28 -25.23 10.59
CA PRO A 79 1.01 -24.56 10.68
C PRO A 79 0.90 -23.04 10.53
N TRP A 80 1.87 -22.34 11.08
CA TRP A 80 1.92 -20.87 11.00
C TRP A 80 2.20 -20.44 9.57
N ARG A 81 1.26 -19.66 9.02
CA ARG A 81 1.40 -19.13 7.66
C ARG A 81 0.98 -17.67 7.66
N VAL A 82 1.80 -16.85 7.07
CA VAL A 82 1.51 -15.43 6.86
C VAL A 82 1.67 -15.11 5.39
N ARG A 83 0.91 -14.13 4.93
CA ARG A 83 1.06 -13.62 3.57
C ARG A 83 0.84 -12.12 3.60
N GLY A 84 1.41 -11.45 2.63
CA GLY A 84 1.25 -10.00 2.56
C GLY A 84 2.05 -9.39 1.44
N ILE A 85 1.90 -8.07 1.33
CA ILE A 85 2.58 -7.27 0.33
C ILE A 85 2.81 -5.87 0.90
N GLU A 86 4.05 -5.40 0.79
CA GLU A 86 4.41 -4.02 1.11
C GLU A 86 4.71 -3.29 -0.19
N ILE A 87 4.18 -2.07 -0.32
CA ILE A 87 4.34 -1.24 -1.50
C ILE A 87 4.83 0.11 -1.04
N ARG A 88 5.99 0.54 -1.56
CA ARG A 88 6.56 1.85 -1.25
C ARG A 88 6.81 2.64 -2.52
N GLY A 89 6.71 3.94 -2.42
CA GLY A 89 7.09 4.78 -3.54
C GLY A 89 6.62 6.21 -3.43
N PRO A 90 6.72 6.93 -4.55
CA PRO A 90 6.16 8.27 -4.62
C PRO A 90 4.68 8.25 -4.33
N ALA A 91 4.22 9.28 -3.63
CA ALA A 91 2.81 9.39 -3.27
C ALA A 91 2.34 10.81 -3.50
N GLU A 92 1.08 10.91 -3.90
CA GLU A 92 0.44 12.18 -4.19
C GLU A 92 -0.79 12.34 -3.32
N ALA A 93 -0.96 13.51 -2.74
CA ALA A 93 -2.18 13.89 -2.04
C ALA A 93 -3.05 14.64 -3.03
N LEU A 94 -4.05 13.96 -3.58
CA LEU A 94 -4.90 14.50 -4.64
C LEU A 94 -6.22 15.00 -4.06
N ALA A 95 -6.67 16.15 -4.54
CA ALA A 95 -7.93 16.74 -4.09
C ALA A 95 -9.09 16.45 -5.04
N ARG A 96 -8.80 16.21 -6.32
CA ARG A 96 -9.84 16.06 -7.34
C ARG A 96 -9.72 14.75 -8.07
N PRO A 97 -10.82 14.14 -8.54
CA PRO A 97 -12.21 14.61 -8.36
C PRO A 97 -12.70 14.46 -6.92
N GLN A 98 -12.02 13.70 -6.09
CA GLN A 98 -12.26 13.58 -4.65
C GLN A 98 -10.93 13.35 -3.94
N PRO A 99 -10.83 13.75 -2.67
CA PRO A 99 -9.57 13.59 -1.93
C PRO A 99 -9.12 12.14 -1.87
N ARG A 100 -7.85 11.90 -2.18
CA ARG A 100 -7.25 10.57 -2.05
C ARG A 100 -5.74 10.69 -2.00
N ILE A 101 -5.13 9.66 -1.44
CA ILE A 101 -3.68 9.49 -1.49
C ILE A 101 -3.42 8.39 -2.52
N ARG A 102 -2.53 8.67 -3.46
CA ARG A 102 -2.17 7.73 -4.52
C ARG A 102 -0.71 7.35 -4.39
N ILE A 103 -0.44 6.07 -4.23
CA ILE A 103 0.92 5.56 -4.11
C ILE A 103 1.29 4.84 -5.40
N HIS A 104 2.40 5.24 -5.99
CA HIS A 104 2.97 4.60 -7.18
C HIS A 104 4.05 3.63 -6.71
N ALA A 105 3.94 2.36 -7.10
CA ALA A 105 4.88 1.36 -6.65
C ALA A 105 6.27 1.63 -7.23
N GLU A 106 7.26 1.76 -6.35
CA GLU A 106 8.67 1.85 -6.70
C GLU A 106 9.38 0.58 -6.23
N ARG A 107 8.96 0.07 -5.08
CA ARG A 107 9.46 -1.20 -4.55
C ARG A 107 8.29 -2.02 -4.02
N ILE A 108 8.29 -3.29 -4.36
CA ILE A 108 7.26 -4.22 -3.93
C ILE A 108 7.95 -5.38 -3.20
N ILE A 109 7.47 -5.70 -2.00
CA ILE A 109 7.96 -6.83 -1.22
C ILE A 109 6.74 -7.71 -0.91
N ALA A 110 6.75 -8.95 -1.37
CA ALA A 110 5.63 -9.86 -1.20
C ALA A 110 6.09 -11.15 -0.52
N TRP A 111 5.20 -11.78 0.23
CA TRP A 111 5.46 -13.05 0.89
C TRP A 111 4.17 -13.85 1.00
N GLY A 112 4.28 -15.15 0.80
CA GLY A 112 3.16 -16.08 1.01
C GLY A 112 1.99 -15.97 0.05
N ILE A 113 2.08 -15.13 -0.98
CA ILE A 113 0.98 -14.91 -1.93
C ILE A 113 0.99 -15.94 -3.04
N GLU A 114 2.16 -16.27 -3.53
CA GLU A 114 2.31 -17.27 -4.59
C GLU A 114 2.95 -18.52 -4.00
N GLY A 115 2.11 -19.52 -3.73
CA GLY A 115 2.56 -20.76 -3.12
C GLY A 115 2.48 -20.74 -1.61
N GLU A 116 3.07 -21.75 -0.98
CA GLU A 116 2.97 -21.93 0.46
C GLU A 116 4.13 -21.32 1.25
N SER A 117 5.14 -20.83 0.56
CA SER A 117 6.31 -20.26 1.22
C SER A 117 6.04 -18.86 1.73
N SER A 118 6.40 -18.62 2.99
CA SER A 118 6.36 -17.27 3.56
C SER A 118 7.62 -16.48 3.23
N ARG A 119 8.45 -16.98 2.34
CA ARG A 119 9.68 -16.33 1.94
C ARG A 119 9.38 -15.01 1.24
N ARG A 120 10.13 -13.99 1.61
CA ARG A 120 9.96 -12.66 1.02
C ARG A 120 10.61 -12.56 -0.35
N HIS A 121 9.91 -11.91 -1.27
CA HIS A 121 10.40 -11.58 -2.61
C HIS A 121 10.30 -10.08 -2.78
N ALA A 122 11.45 -9.44 -2.97
CA ALA A 122 11.50 -7.99 -3.13
C ALA A 122 11.96 -7.65 -4.54
N ARG A 123 11.33 -6.63 -5.13
CA ARG A 123 11.74 -6.15 -6.45
C ARG A 123 11.52 -4.66 -6.56
N SER A 124 12.34 -4.02 -7.39
CA SER A 124 12.15 -2.63 -7.78
C SER A 124 11.32 -2.59 -9.05
N VAL A 125 10.47 -1.59 -9.15
CA VAL A 125 9.60 -1.40 -10.31
C VAL A 125 10.32 -0.49 -11.29
N GLN A 126 10.45 -0.96 -12.52
CA GLN A 126 11.04 -0.18 -13.62
C GLN A 126 9.94 0.66 -14.25
N ARG A 127 10.19 1.96 -14.40
CA ARG A 127 9.25 2.90 -15.00
C ARG A 127 9.90 3.65 -16.16
#